data_aa128642a2a98a026932a88ea06e7aa8
#
_entry.id   aa128642a2a98a026932a88ea06e7aa8
#
_cell.length_a   1.000
_cell.length_b   1.000
_cell.length_c   1.000
_cell.angle_alpha   90.00
_cell.angle_beta   90.00
_cell.angle_gamma   90.00
#
_symmetry.space_group_name_H-M   'P 1'
#
loop_
_entity.id
_entity.type
_entity.pdbx_description
1 polymer ?
#
loop_
_entity_poly.entity_id
_entity_poly.type
_entity_poly.pdbx_seq_one_letter_code
_entity_poly.pdbx_strand_id
1 'polypeptide(L)'
;MHPTPPTAQPAPLHKGAAALSHPVHLRVNGTDHALHIEPWVSLLDLLRDRLNLTCTKKGCDHGQCGACTVLVDGERVLSCLTLGVMRDGCDVTTVEGLASLSLPASATQQDAGAAVPASATSSAPQAAVATLPLHPLQQAFMQHDAFQCGYCTPGQLCSAVGLINEGEARTVDEVRELMSGNLCRCGAYPQITAAVCQVALGIDHARSRTAHERVTTGTVPA
;
A
#
# COMPACT_ATOMS: atom_id res chain seq x y z
N MET A 1 -32.18 -29.90 38.18
CA MET A 1 -31.58 -30.40 36.96
C MET A 1 -32.25 -29.67 35.79
N HIS A 2 -31.54 -28.69 35.18
CA HIS A 2 -32.04 -28.01 34.00
C HIS A 2 -31.60 -28.78 32.74
N PRO A 3 -32.49 -29.03 31.79
CA PRO A 3 -32.10 -29.72 30.55
C PRO A 3 -31.22 -28.78 29.70
N THR A 4 -30.11 -29.33 29.23
CA THR A 4 -29.20 -28.65 28.28
C THR A 4 -29.90 -28.43 26.94
N PRO A 5 -29.88 -27.22 26.35
CA PRO A 5 -30.46 -26.99 25.03
C PRO A 5 -29.73 -27.81 23.95
N PRO A 6 -30.39 -28.29 22.92
CA PRO A 6 -29.79 -29.06 21.86
C PRO A 6 -28.79 -28.17 21.09
N THR A 7 -27.58 -28.71 20.91
CA THR A 7 -26.50 -28.11 20.11
C THR A 7 -26.98 -28.00 18.66
N ALA A 8 -27.25 -26.80 18.18
CA ALA A 8 -27.57 -26.57 16.78
C ALA A 8 -26.34 -26.93 15.91
N GLN A 9 -26.52 -27.93 15.07
CA GLN A 9 -25.51 -28.25 14.04
C GLN A 9 -25.43 -27.09 13.05
N PRO A 10 -24.21 -26.63 12.67
CA PRO A 10 -24.07 -25.62 11.64
C PRO A 10 -24.67 -26.14 10.33
N ALA A 11 -25.52 -25.34 9.70
CA ALA A 11 -26.11 -25.64 8.40
C ALA A 11 -25.00 -25.90 7.37
N PRO A 12 -25.14 -26.86 6.45
CA PRO A 12 -24.14 -27.14 5.43
C PRO A 12 -23.95 -25.90 4.56
N LEU A 13 -22.70 -25.46 4.46
CA LEU A 13 -22.27 -24.38 3.57
C LEU A 13 -22.75 -24.70 2.15
N HIS A 14 -23.49 -23.76 1.57
CA HIS A 14 -24.20 -23.92 0.30
C HIS A 14 -23.28 -24.42 -0.82
N LYS A 15 -23.67 -25.51 -1.48
CA LYS A 15 -23.07 -26.08 -2.70
C LYS A 15 -23.27 -25.18 -3.96
N GLY A 16 -23.50 -23.87 -3.78
CA GLY A 16 -23.81 -22.92 -4.85
C GLY A 16 -22.73 -21.89 -5.19
N ALA A 17 -21.57 -21.92 -4.49
CA ALA A 17 -20.55 -20.88 -4.67
C ALA A 17 -19.90 -20.87 -6.07
N ALA A 18 -19.85 -21.99 -6.76
CA ALA A 18 -19.30 -22.06 -8.12
C ALA A 18 -20.17 -21.38 -9.20
N ALA A 19 -21.46 -21.17 -8.93
CA ALA A 19 -22.41 -20.58 -9.88
C ALA A 19 -22.39 -19.03 -9.91
N LEU A 20 -21.68 -18.38 -8.99
CA LEU A 20 -21.65 -16.93 -8.83
C LEU A 20 -20.26 -16.31 -9.04
N SER A 21 -19.31 -17.03 -9.65
CA SER A 21 -18.00 -16.48 -9.94
C SER A 21 -18.00 -15.72 -11.26
N HIS A 22 -17.34 -14.57 -11.30
CA HIS A 22 -17.17 -13.73 -12.49
C HIS A 22 -15.71 -13.73 -12.93
N PRO A 23 -15.42 -13.80 -14.24
CA PRO A 23 -14.08 -13.59 -14.75
C PRO A 23 -13.67 -12.13 -14.54
N VAL A 24 -12.45 -11.90 -14.10
CA VAL A 24 -11.86 -10.58 -13.91
C VAL A 24 -10.42 -10.64 -14.40
N HIS A 25 -10.04 -9.68 -15.22
CA HIS A 25 -8.69 -9.48 -15.69
C HIS A 25 -8.13 -8.21 -15.07
N LEU A 26 -7.06 -8.33 -14.31
CA LEU A 26 -6.38 -7.22 -13.66
C LEU A 26 -4.90 -7.27 -13.99
N ARG A 27 -4.29 -6.11 -14.16
CA ARG A 27 -2.85 -6.00 -14.14
C ARG A 27 -2.42 -5.51 -12.76
N VAL A 28 -1.67 -6.34 -12.04
CA VAL A 28 -1.25 -5.99 -10.67
C VAL A 28 0.28 -5.95 -10.62
N ASN A 29 0.84 -4.80 -10.24
CA ASN A 29 2.28 -4.55 -10.19
C ASN A 29 2.99 -4.92 -11.50
N GLY A 30 2.35 -4.64 -12.64
CA GLY A 30 2.87 -4.94 -13.97
C GLY A 30 2.65 -6.39 -14.46
N THR A 31 2.03 -7.26 -13.64
CA THR A 31 1.74 -8.65 -14.00
C THR A 31 0.25 -8.82 -14.29
N ASP A 32 -0.09 -9.46 -15.41
CA ASP A 32 -1.47 -9.74 -15.80
C ASP A 32 -2.02 -10.96 -15.05
N HIS A 33 -3.21 -10.82 -14.50
CA HIS A 33 -3.94 -11.86 -13.77
C HIS A 33 -5.32 -12.06 -14.35
N ALA A 34 -5.64 -13.32 -14.73
CA ALA A 34 -6.98 -13.75 -15.11
C ALA A 34 -7.55 -14.59 -13.96
N LEU A 35 -8.58 -14.11 -13.30
CA LEU A 35 -9.14 -14.70 -12.08
C LEU A 35 -10.65 -14.94 -12.24
N HIS A 36 -11.16 -15.89 -11.45
CA HIS A 36 -12.59 -16.05 -11.23
C HIS A 36 -12.88 -15.75 -9.77
N ILE A 37 -13.66 -14.70 -9.51
CA ILE A 37 -13.96 -14.25 -8.13
C ILE A 37 -15.46 -14.10 -7.93
N GLU A 38 -15.88 -14.23 -6.69
CA GLU A 38 -17.25 -13.97 -6.29
C GLU A 38 -17.54 -12.45 -6.28
N PRO A 39 -18.77 -12.00 -6.64
CA PRO A 39 -19.07 -10.56 -6.82
C PRO A 39 -18.84 -9.70 -5.58
N TRP A 40 -18.89 -10.30 -4.40
CA TRP A 40 -18.72 -9.60 -3.11
C TRP A 40 -17.27 -9.51 -2.64
N VAL A 41 -16.31 -10.11 -3.36
CA VAL A 41 -14.89 -10.06 -2.98
C VAL A 41 -14.38 -8.63 -3.15
N SER A 42 -13.87 -8.06 -2.04
CA SER A 42 -13.23 -6.74 -2.09
C SER A 42 -11.89 -6.82 -2.86
N LEU A 43 -11.46 -5.69 -3.44
CA LEU A 43 -10.14 -5.60 -4.04
C LEU A 43 -9.04 -5.93 -3.01
N LEU A 44 -9.24 -5.55 -1.74
CA LEU A 44 -8.32 -5.87 -0.66
C LEU A 44 -8.18 -7.38 -0.45
N ASP A 45 -9.29 -8.11 -0.37
CA ASP A 45 -9.28 -9.56 -0.17
C ASP A 45 -8.75 -10.28 -1.42
N LEU A 46 -9.05 -9.78 -2.62
CA LEU A 46 -8.46 -10.28 -3.85
C LEU A 46 -6.93 -10.19 -3.82
N LEU A 47 -6.39 -9.01 -3.50
CA LEU A 47 -4.94 -8.81 -3.43
C LEU A 47 -4.28 -9.71 -2.38
N ARG A 48 -4.87 -9.78 -1.16
CA ARG A 48 -4.28 -10.49 -0.03
C ARG A 48 -4.46 -12.02 -0.11
N ASP A 49 -5.69 -12.46 -0.40
CA ASP A 49 -6.08 -13.85 -0.22
C ASP A 49 -5.98 -14.67 -1.52
N ARG A 50 -6.12 -14.01 -2.69
CA ARG A 50 -6.02 -14.69 -3.99
C ARG A 50 -4.66 -14.50 -4.65
N LEU A 51 -4.04 -13.31 -4.51
CA LEU A 51 -2.74 -13.00 -5.11
C LEU A 51 -1.57 -13.06 -4.11
N ASN A 52 -1.85 -13.31 -2.82
CA ASN A 52 -0.85 -13.35 -1.75
C ASN A 52 -0.02 -12.06 -1.59
N LEU A 53 -0.56 -10.90 -2.04
CA LEU A 53 0.04 -9.58 -1.87
C LEU A 53 -0.38 -9.01 -0.51
N THR A 54 0.31 -9.40 0.54
CA THR A 54 -0.10 -9.16 1.93
C THR A 54 0.39 -7.84 2.52
N CYS A 55 1.19 -7.07 1.79
CA CYS A 55 1.65 -5.75 2.27
C CYS A 55 0.52 -4.72 2.35
N THR A 56 -0.48 -4.75 1.47
CA THR A 56 -1.70 -3.96 1.63
C THR A 56 -2.47 -4.45 2.86
N LYS A 57 -2.75 -3.55 3.83
CA LYS A 57 -3.21 -3.95 5.16
C LYS A 57 -4.73 -3.74 5.36
N LYS A 58 -5.36 -4.72 6.01
CA LYS A 58 -6.75 -4.64 6.46
C LYS A 58 -6.79 -4.09 7.89
N GLY A 59 -7.00 -2.76 8.04
CA GLY A 59 -7.10 -2.12 9.35
C GLY A 59 -8.54 -2.07 9.85
N CYS A 60 -9.39 -1.20 9.28
CA CYS A 60 -10.77 -1.01 9.71
C CYS A 60 -11.81 -1.78 8.89
N ASP A 61 -11.50 -2.12 7.64
CA ASP A 61 -12.39 -2.79 6.67
C ASP A 61 -13.69 -2.02 6.33
N HIS A 62 -13.71 -0.71 6.58
CA HIS A 62 -14.86 0.16 6.29
C HIS A 62 -14.46 1.59 5.91
N GLY A 63 -13.27 1.76 5.30
CA GLY A 63 -12.87 3.00 4.65
C GLY A 63 -12.36 4.12 5.55
N GLN A 64 -12.14 3.90 6.85
CA GLN A 64 -11.79 4.98 7.79
C GLN A 64 -10.28 5.20 7.98
N CYS A 65 -9.46 4.16 7.84
CA CYS A 65 -8.07 4.22 8.29
C CYS A 65 -7.04 4.41 7.19
N GLY A 66 -7.37 4.18 5.93
CA GLY A 66 -6.47 4.31 4.79
C GLY A 66 -5.35 3.25 4.69
N ALA A 67 -5.24 2.29 5.62
CA ALA A 67 -4.19 1.27 5.59
C ALA A 67 -4.24 0.36 4.36
N CYS A 68 -5.40 0.28 3.71
CA CYS A 68 -5.66 -0.48 2.50
C CYS A 68 -5.53 0.33 1.20
N THR A 69 -5.02 1.56 1.24
CA THR A 69 -4.85 2.38 0.04
C THR A 69 -3.92 1.70 -0.95
N VAL A 70 -4.37 1.61 -2.19
CA VAL A 70 -3.62 1.18 -3.38
C VAL A 70 -3.80 2.22 -4.48
N LEU A 71 -3.05 2.11 -5.56
CA LEU A 71 -3.28 2.91 -6.76
C LEU A 71 -4.03 2.05 -7.78
N VAL A 72 -5.09 2.59 -8.34
CA VAL A 72 -5.82 2.01 -9.50
C VAL A 72 -5.73 3.02 -10.62
N ASP A 73 -5.10 2.66 -11.72
CA ASP A 73 -4.81 3.55 -12.84
C ASP A 73 -4.11 4.85 -12.41
N GLY A 74 -3.28 4.77 -11.35
CA GLY A 74 -2.54 5.88 -10.78
C GLY A 74 -3.27 6.71 -9.71
N GLU A 75 -4.56 6.47 -9.48
CA GLU A 75 -5.40 7.17 -8.51
C GLU A 75 -5.49 6.40 -7.17
N ARG A 76 -5.62 7.15 -6.07
CA ARG A 76 -5.75 6.58 -4.71
C ARG A 76 -7.12 5.92 -4.52
N VAL A 77 -7.13 4.65 -4.16
CA VAL A 77 -8.36 3.90 -3.93
C VAL A 77 -8.27 3.12 -2.62
N LEU A 78 -9.34 3.16 -1.83
CA LEU A 78 -9.50 2.32 -0.64
C LEU A 78 -9.96 0.92 -1.06
N SER A 79 -9.05 -0.03 -1.11
CA SER A 79 -9.33 -1.37 -1.62
C SER A 79 -10.35 -2.16 -0.79
N CYS A 80 -10.55 -1.84 0.50
CA CYS A 80 -11.59 -2.46 1.33
C CYS A 80 -13.02 -2.04 0.94
N LEU A 81 -13.20 -0.86 0.32
CA LEU A 81 -14.51 -0.38 -0.17
C LEU A 81 -14.73 -0.62 -1.66
N THR A 82 -13.78 -1.23 -2.33
CA THR A 82 -13.82 -1.46 -3.76
C THR A 82 -14.05 -2.94 -4.04
N LEU A 83 -15.05 -3.27 -4.86
CA LEU A 83 -15.27 -4.65 -5.28
C LEU A 83 -14.27 -5.02 -6.40
N GLY A 84 -13.67 -6.20 -6.28
CA GLY A 84 -12.71 -6.70 -7.26
C GLY A 84 -13.28 -6.79 -8.68
N VAL A 85 -14.54 -7.23 -8.80
CA VAL A 85 -15.24 -7.33 -10.10
C VAL A 85 -15.44 -5.99 -10.82
N MET A 86 -15.42 -4.87 -10.10
CA MET A 86 -15.56 -3.53 -10.68
C MET A 86 -14.22 -2.99 -11.25
N ARG A 87 -13.15 -3.74 -11.11
CA ARG A 87 -11.80 -3.33 -11.55
C ARG A 87 -11.27 -4.18 -12.70
N ASP A 88 -12.18 -4.81 -13.45
CA ASP A 88 -11.84 -5.53 -14.66
C ASP A 88 -11.15 -4.59 -15.67
N GLY A 89 -9.98 -5.00 -16.18
CA GLY A 89 -9.16 -4.23 -17.10
C GLY A 89 -8.28 -3.12 -16.48
N CYS A 90 -8.36 -2.88 -15.15
CA CYS A 90 -7.59 -1.84 -14.49
C CYS A 90 -6.13 -2.27 -14.19
N ASP A 91 -5.25 -1.28 -14.07
CA ASP A 91 -3.88 -1.43 -13.56
C ASP A 91 -3.84 -1.09 -12.06
N VAL A 92 -3.51 -2.06 -11.23
CA VAL A 92 -3.45 -1.91 -9.78
C VAL A 92 -2.00 -1.93 -9.32
N THR A 93 -1.57 -0.87 -8.64
CA THR A 93 -0.25 -0.83 -8.01
C THR A 93 -0.38 -0.86 -6.50
N THR A 94 0.26 -1.85 -5.87
CA THR A 94 0.41 -1.94 -4.42
C THR A 94 1.80 -1.45 -4.00
N VAL A 95 2.07 -1.38 -2.70
CA VAL A 95 3.38 -0.95 -2.19
C VAL A 95 4.53 -1.83 -2.70
N GLU A 96 4.27 -3.11 -2.95
CA GLU A 96 5.24 -4.05 -3.51
C GLU A 96 5.68 -3.66 -4.93
N GLY A 97 4.81 -2.99 -5.69
CA GLY A 97 5.08 -2.55 -7.07
C GLY A 97 5.67 -1.15 -7.18
N LEU A 98 5.74 -0.36 -6.10
CA LEU A 98 6.18 1.03 -6.19
C LEU A 98 7.62 1.20 -6.71
N ALA A 99 8.52 0.27 -6.37
CA ALA A 99 9.90 0.30 -6.86
C ALA A 99 9.97 0.27 -8.40
N SER A 100 9.05 -0.46 -9.04
CA SER A 100 8.98 -0.58 -10.49
C SER A 100 8.52 0.70 -11.19
N LEU A 101 7.74 1.56 -10.51
CA LEU A 101 7.29 2.85 -11.07
C LEU A 101 8.44 3.84 -11.26
N SER A 102 9.54 3.67 -10.54
CA SER A 102 10.72 4.55 -10.61
C SER A 102 11.69 4.18 -11.74
N LEU A 103 11.44 3.07 -12.44
CA LEU A 103 12.30 2.63 -13.54
C LEU A 103 11.81 3.23 -14.87
N PRO A 104 12.72 3.67 -15.77
CA PRO A 104 12.32 4.04 -17.12
C PRO A 104 11.66 2.84 -17.81
N ALA A 105 10.62 3.08 -18.59
CA ALA A 105 9.82 2.04 -19.26
C ALA A 105 10.63 1.00 -20.09
N SER A 106 11.89 1.33 -20.43
CA SER A 106 12.81 0.43 -21.14
C SER A 106 13.41 -0.68 -20.26
N ALA A 107 13.33 -0.57 -18.93
CA ALA A 107 13.93 -1.55 -18.01
C ALA A 107 12.95 -2.66 -17.56
N THR A 108 11.66 -2.49 -17.81
CA THR A 108 10.60 -3.41 -17.35
C THR A 108 10.32 -4.61 -18.26
N GLN A 109 10.99 -4.73 -19.42
CA GLN A 109 10.67 -5.77 -20.42
C GLN A 109 11.63 -6.97 -20.45
N GLN A 110 12.59 -7.11 -19.55
CA GLN A 110 13.64 -8.13 -19.72
C GLN A 110 13.55 -9.40 -18.85
N ASP A 111 12.59 -9.58 -17.93
CA ASP A 111 12.57 -10.82 -17.11
C ASP A 111 11.17 -11.40 -16.78
N ALA A 112 10.19 -11.25 -17.67
CA ALA A 112 8.89 -11.89 -17.52
C ALA A 112 8.80 -13.30 -18.18
N GLY A 113 9.87 -14.10 -18.10
CA GLY A 113 9.96 -15.36 -18.83
C GLY A 113 10.57 -16.54 -18.06
N ALA A 114 10.39 -16.63 -16.74
CA ALA A 114 10.78 -17.83 -16.01
C ALA A 114 9.57 -18.43 -15.27
N ALA A 115 8.90 -19.38 -15.92
CA ALA A 115 7.93 -20.27 -15.28
C ALA A 115 8.63 -21.00 -14.13
N VAL A 116 8.14 -20.82 -12.90
CA VAL A 116 8.63 -21.54 -11.71
C VAL A 116 8.06 -22.95 -11.76
N PRO A 117 8.87 -24.01 -11.86
CA PRO A 117 8.35 -25.39 -11.76
C PRO A 117 7.91 -25.65 -10.31
N ALA A 118 6.69 -26.13 -10.14
CA ALA A 118 6.13 -26.60 -8.88
C ALA A 118 6.82 -27.91 -8.46
N SER A 119 8.00 -27.83 -7.86
CA SER A 119 8.57 -28.82 -6.92
C SER A 119 10.07 -28.51 -6.70
N ALA A 120 10.40 -27.88 -5.59
CA ALA A 120 11.77 -27.92 -5.07
C ALA A 120 11.73 -27.84 -3.54
N THR A 121 12.02 -28.97 -2.93
CA THR A 121 12.43 -29.18 -1.55
C THR A 121 13.61 -28.29 -1.17
N SER A 122 13.59 -27.80 0.05
CA SER A 122 14.57 -27.00 0.78
C SER A 122 16.05 -27.24 0.42
N SER A 123 16.75 -26.13 0.26
CA SER A 123 18.20 -25.89 0.20
C SER A 123 18.71 -25.46 -1.18
N ALA A 124 18.40 -24.22 -1.57
CA ALA A 124 19.12 -23.55 -2.65
C ALA A 124 19.80 -22.28 -2.10
N PRO A 125 21.03 -21.94 -2.55
CA PRO A 125 21.70 -20.71 -2.17
C PRO A 125 20.83 -19.52 -2.59
N GLN A 126 20.69 -18.52 -1.71
CA GLN A 126 20.00 -17.27 -2.02
C GLN A 126 20.63 -16.67 -3.28
N ALA A 127 19.98 -16.89 -4.43
CA ALA A 127 20.28 -16.12 -5.61
C ALA A 127 20.12 -14.65 -5.23
N ALA A 128 21.13 -13.84 -5.51
CA ALA A 128 21.13 -12.41 -5.26
C ALA A 128 19.84 -11.84 -5.90
N VAL A 129 18.86 -11.51 -5.06
CA VAL A 129 17.68 -10.75 -5.49
C VAL A 129 18.26 -9.45 -6.00
N ALA A 130 18.19 -9.22 -7.31
CA ALA A 130 18.52 -7.93 -7.88
C ALA A 130 17.60 -6.91 -7.17
N THR A 131 18.17 -6.17 -6.21
CA THR A 131 17.44 -5.18 -5.44
C THR A 131 17.08 -4.05 -6.38
N LEU A 132 15.83 -4.01 -6.83
CA LEU A 132 15.29 -2.85 -7.52
C LEU A 132 15.54 -1.62 -6.65
N PRO A 133 15.95 -0.48 -7.22
CA PRO A 133 16.12 0.74 -6.46
C PRO A 133 14.77 1.11 -5.83
N LEU A 134 14.78 1.39 -4.52
CA LEU A 134 13.58 1.82 -3.82
C LEU A 134 12.98 3.07 -4.46
N HIS A 135 11.67 3.17 -4.44
CA HIS A 135 10.97 4.41 -4.81
C HIS A 135 11.45 5.58 -3.93
N PRO A 136 11.59 6.82 -4.46
CA PRO A 136 12.06 7.98 -3.68
C PRO A 136 11.30 8.19 -2.36
N LEU A 137 9.99 7.95 -2.34
CA LEU A 137 9.19 8.00 -1.10
C LEU A 137 9.58 6.92 -0.10
N GLN A 138 9.88 5.70 -0.55
CA GLN A 138 10.36 4.63 0.35
C GLN A 138 11.69 5.01 1.00
N GLN A 139 12.60 5.62 0.21
CA GLN A 139 13.87 6.13 0.73
C GLN A 139 13.65 7.27 1.73
N ALA A 140 12.78 8.24 1.40
CA ALA A 140 12.45 9.35 2.30
C ALA A 140 11.81 8.88 3.61
N PHE A 141 10.93 7.87 3.55
CA PHE A 141 10.34 7.27 4.76
C PHE A 141 11.41 6.66 5.67
N MET A 142 12.42 6.01 5.12
CA MET A 142 13.56 5.49 5.90
C MET A 142 14.42 6.62 6.46
N GLN A 143 14.70 7.67 5.67
CA GLN A 143 15.53 8.79 6.09
C GLN A 143 14.92 9.63 7.23
N HIS A 144 13.59 9.72 7.26
CA HIS A 144 12.84 10.50 8.24
C HIS A 144 12.30 9.68 9.41
N ASP A 145 12.59 8.37 9.49
CA ASP A 145 11.95 7.46 10.45
C ASP A 145 10.41 7.58 10.41
N ALA A 146 9.83 7.67 9.21
CA ALA A 146 8.43 7.96 8.98
C ALA A 146 7.50 6.77 9.25
N PHE A 147 7.93 5.80 10.05
CA PHE A 147 7.17 4.64 10.51
C PHE A 147 7.69 4.15 11.85
N GLN A 148 6.83 3.45 12.61
CA GLN A 148 7.21 2.73 13.83
C GLN A 148 6.82 1.25 13.68
N CYS A 149 5.54 0.89 13.91
CA CYS A 149 5.09 -0.49 13.75
C CYS A 149 5.01 -0.96 12.28
N GLY A 150 5.04 -0.05 11.32
CA GLY A 150 4.99 -0.34 9.89
C GLY A 150 3.61 -0.71 9.33
N TYR A 151 2.55 -0.84 10.16
CA TYR A 151 1.26 -1.34 9.71
C TYR A 151 0.56 -0.40 8.72
N CYS A 152 0.57 0.91 8.96
CA CYS A 152 -0.03 1.90 8.05
C CYS A 152 0.90 2.27 6.88
N THR A 153 2.18 1.92 6.94
CA THR A 153 3.20 2.37 6.00
C THR A 153 2.88 2.06 4.53
N PRO A 154 2.38 0.86 4.17
CA PRO A 154 1.98 0.58 2.79
C PRO A 154 0.92 1.53 2.26
N GLY A 155 -0.14 1.76 3.04
CA GLY A 155 -1.19 2.70 2.67
C GLY A 155 -0.71 4.15 2.60
N GLN A 156 0.16 4.57 3.53
CA GLN A 156 0.77 5.92 3.52
C GLN A 156 1.62 6.13 2.26
N LEU A 157 2.43 5.15 1.87
CA LEU A 157 3.26 5.23 0.67
C LEU A 157 2.42 5.31 -0.61
N CYS A 158 1.42 4.43 -0.78
CA CYS A 158 0.52 4.48 -1.93
C CYS A 158 -0.26 5.81 -1.97
N SER A 159 -0.73 6.29 -0.82
CA SER A 159 -1.43 7.58 -0.72
C SER A 159 -0.52 8.75 -1.10
N ALA A 160 0.75 8.72 -0.67
CA ALA A 160 1.72 9.76 -1.01
C ALA A 160 2.09 9.77 -2.50
N VAL A 161 2.22 8.59 -3.14
CA VAL A 161 2.43 8.50 -4.60
C VAL A 161 1.22 9.08 -5.34
N GLY A 162 0.00 8.72 -4.94
CA GLY A 162 -1.20 9.26 -5.55
C GLY A 162 -1.31 10.79 -5.38
N LEU A 163 -0.98 11.33 -4.19
CA LEU A 163 -0.90 12.77 -3.96
C LEU A 163 0.07 13.48 -4.92
N ILE A 164 1.23 12.87 -5.18
CA ILE A 164 2.21 13.40 -6.13
C ILE A 164 1.66 13.36 -7.56
N ASN A 165 0.99 12.27 -7.94
CA ASN A 165 0.36 12.13 -9.27
C ASN A 165 -0.73 13.17 -9.49
N GLU A 166 -1.54 13.46 -8.47
CA GLU A 166 -2.58 14.48 -8.49
C GLU A 166 -2.00 15.90 -8.64
N GLY A 167 -0.80 16.14 -8.09
CA GLY A 167 -0.07 17.41 -8.23
C GLY A 167 -0.77 18.62 -7.61
N GLU A 168 -1.69 18.39 -6.66
CA GLU A 168 -2.47 19.46 -6.02
C GLU A 168 -1.74 20.12 -4.84
N ALA A 169 -0.92 19.37 -4.10
CA ALA A 169 -0.19 19.89 -2.94
C ALA A 169 0.93 20.85 -3.34
N ARG A 170 0.92 22.05 -2.78
CA ARG A 170 1.93 23.12 -2.97
C ARG A 170 2.60 23.52 -1.66
N THR A 171 1.96 23.24 -0.53
CA THR A 171 2.38 23.62 0.82
C THR A 171 2.41 22.42 1.76
N VAL A 172 3.11 22.57 2.88
CA VAL A 172 3.16 21.53 3.93
C VAL A 172 1.77 21.26 4.51
N ASP A 173 0.94 22.29 4.65
CA ASP A 173 -0.40 22.16 5.22
C ASP A 173 -1.34 21.44 4.25
N GLU A 174 -1.24 21.67 2.95
CA GLU A 174 -1.97 20.92 1.93
C GLU A 174 -1.53 19.45 1.90
N VAL A 175 -0.23 19.14 2.06
CA VAL A 175 0.24 17.74 2.21
C VAL A 175 -0.40 17.10 3.44
N ARG A 176 -0.47 17.78 4.59
CA ARG A 176 -1.14 17.25 5.79
C ARG A 176 -2.62 16.98 5.55
N GLU A 177 -3.32 17.90 4.93
CA GLU A 177 -4.75 17.77 4.63
C GLU A 177 -5.00 16.60 3.68
N LEU A 178 -4.29 16.55 2.55
CA LEU A 178 -4.46 15.51 1.54
C LEU A 178 -4.00 14.11 1.98
N MET A 179 -3.16 14.02 3.03
CA MET A 179 -2.77 12.77 3.68
C MET A 179 -3.63 12.40 4.89
N SER A 180 -4.59 13.23 5.29
CA SER A 180 -5.40 13.05 6.52
C SER A 180 -6.24 11.77 6.52
N GLY A 181 -6.58 11.24 5.36
CA GLY A 181 -7.30 9.97 5.20
C GLY A 181 -6.53 8.72 5.63
N ASN A 182 -5.22 8.83 5.92
CA ASN A 182 -4.37 7.72 6.31
C ASN A 182 -3.96 7.83 7.79
N LEU A 183 -4.53 6.98 8.64
CA LEU A 183 -4.30 7.00 10.08
C LEU A 183 -3.02 6.26 10.49
N CYS A 184 -2.23 6.89 11.37
CA CYS A 184 -1.09 6.27 12.03
C CYS A 184 -1.30 6.20 13.54
N ARG A 185 -1.53 4.99 14.09
CA ARG A 185 -1.79 4.81 15.53
C ARG A 185 -0.56 5.12 16.39
N CYS A 186 0.65 4.98 15.83
CA CYS A 186 1.90 5.33 16.50
C CYS A 186 2.17 6.85 16.53
N GLY A 187 1.41 7.65 15.78
CA GLY A 187 1.56 9.10 15.76
C GLY A 187 2.77 9.63 14.97
N ALA A 188 3.30 8.86 14.01
CA ALA A 188 4.45 9.27 13.20
C ALA A 188 4.11 10.34 12.13
N TYR A 189 3.05 11.13 12.31
CA TYR A 189 2.59 12.13 11.35
C TYR A 189 3.63 13.21 11.00
N PRO A 190 4.41 13.77 11.97
CA PRO A 190 5.42 14.76 11.61
C PRO A 190 6.48 14.22 10.66
N GLN A 191 6.95 12.98 10.89
CA GLN A 191 7.95 12.32 10.08
C GLN A 191 7.38 11.92 8.71
N ILE A 192 6.14 11.40 8.67
CA ILE A 192 5.43 11.08 7.43
C ILE A 192 5.27 12.33 6.57
N THR A 193 4.79 13.44 7.16
CA THR A 193 4.66 14.72 6.45
C THR A 193 6.01 15.19 5.93
N ALA A 194 7.09 15.12 6.74
CA ALA A 194 8.42 15.52 6.32
C ALA A 194 8.92 14.70 5.13
N ALA A 195 8.75 13.38 5.17
CA ALA A 195 9.15 12.49 4.08
C ALA A 195 8.36 12.76 2.78
N VAL A 196 7.05 12.98 2.88
CA VAL A 196 6.21 13.31 1.72
C VAL A 196 6.58 14.67 1.14
N CYS A 197 6.75 15.72 1.98
CA CYS A 197 7.16 17.05 1.54
C CYS A 197 8.54 17.06 0.88
N GLN A 198 9.47 16.26 1.34
CA GLN A 198 10.79 16.13 0.69
C GLN A 198 10.66 15.71 -0.77
N VAL A 199 9.80 14.74 -1.05
CA VAL A 199 9.65 14.21 -2.41
C VAL A 199 8.68 15.03 -3.25
N ALA A 200 7.52 15.40 -2.68
CA ALA A 200 6.48 16.13 -3.41
C ALA A 200 6.83 17.60 -3.69
N LEU A 201 7.48 18.26 -2.74
CA LEU A 201 7.74 19.71 -2.78
C LEU A 201 9.23 20.06 -2.90
N GLY A 202 10.13 19.07 -2.81
CA GLY A 202 11.58 19.32 -2.76
C GLY A 202 12.04 20.03 -1.46
N ILE A 203 11.26 19.97 -0.39
CA ILE A 203 11.55 20.62 0.88
C ILE A 203 12.30 19.69 1.82
N ASP A 204 13.56 19.97 2.06
CA ASP A 204 14.38 19.24 3.05
C ASP A 204 14.17 19.80 4.46
N HIS A 205 13.30 19.20 5.25
CA HIS A 205 13.01 19.59 6.62
C HIS A 205 14.19 19.44 7.59
N ALA A 206 15.23 18.68 7.24
CA ALA A 206 16.45 18.57 8.06
C ALA A 206 17.17 19.93 8.13
N ARG A 207 17.13 20.72 7.05
CA ARG A 207 17.72 22.07 7.02
C ARG A 207 16.88 23.10 7.77
N SER A 208 15.56 22.91 7.88
CA SER A 208 14.66 23.85 8.56
C SER A 208 14.80 23.80 10.09
N ARG A 209 15.09 22.63 10.68
CA ARG A 209 15.28 22.47 12.13
C ARG A 209 16.51 23.23 12.63
N THR A 210 17.62 23.21 11.90
CA THR A 210 18.85 23.92 12.27
C THR A 210 18.70 25.45 12.18
N ALA A 211 17.78 25.97 11.39
CA ALA A 211 17.50 27.41 11.32
C ALA A 211 16.67 27.89 12.52
N HIS A 212 15.76 27.05 13.04
CA HIS A 212 14.92 27.41 14.19
C HIS A 212 15.68 27.32 15.52
N GLU A 213 16.60 26.36 15.67
CA GLU A 213 17.46 26.28 16.87
C GLU A 213 18.44 27.47 17.00
N ARG A 214 18.87 28.07 15.89
CA ARG A 214 19.75 29.26 15.95
C ARG A 214 19.05 30.54 16.40
N VAL A 215 17.72 30.63 16.33
CA VAL A 215 16.94 31.79 16.76
C VAL A 215 16.65 31.74 18.26
N THR A 216 16.64 30.56 18.89
CA THR A 216 16.32 30.39 20.33
C THR A 216 17.53 30.44 21.26
N THR A 217 18.76 30.48 20.73
CA THR A 217 19.99 30.62 21.52
C THR A 217 20.54 32.06 21.54
N GLY A 218 19.74 33.06 21.14
CA GLY A 218 20.08 34.46 21.29
C GLY A 218 20.17 34.86 22.76
N THR A 219 21.38 35.01 23.26
CA THR A 219 21.78 35.51 24.57
C THR A 219 20.97 36.74 24.93
N VAL A 220 20.21 36.70 26.02
CA VAL A 220 19.65 37.89 26.67
C VAL A 220 20.82 38.65 27.31
N PRO A 221 21.14 39.87 26.92
CA PRO A 221 22.14 40.68 27.64
C PRO A 221 21.57 41.10 29.00
N ALA A 222 22.43 41.04 30.00
CA ALA A 222 22.16 41.43 31.38
C ALA A 222 21.85 42.92 31.55
#